data_3198ab4443457850ead30876d12e7c6b
#
_entry.id   3198ab4443457850ead30876d12e7c6b
#
_cell.length_a   1.000
_cell.length_b   1.000
_cell.length_c   1.000
_cell.angle_alpha   90.00
_cell.angle_beta   90.00
_cell.angle_gamma   90.00
#
_symmetry.space_group_name_H-M   'P 1'
#
loop_
_entity.id
_entity.type
_entity.pdbx_description
1 polymer ?
#
loop_
_entity_poly.entity_id
_entity_poly.type
_entity_poly.pdbx_seq_one_letter_code
_entity_poly.pdbx_strand_id
1 'polypeptide(L)'
;MERLGFFMRDLLELRDEIDQIDSQIVDLYERRMAISEEVAEYKIAVGKKVFDKQREVSKLETLSRKGTTPFLKHGIRELFEQIMSMSRKRQYQLLTEHGQTEKTDFKEVDHLNYKNAKIVFQGTEGAYSQLALNEYFGENADSYHVDTWRDVMEAIQNGEADYAEFPIENSSAGI
;
A
#
# COMPACT_ATOMS: atom_id res chain seq x y z
N MET A 1 49.06 -27.00 -5.75
CA MET A 1 47.63 -26.67 -5.83
C MET A 1 47.09 -26.59 -4.42
N GLU A 2 47.24 -25.45 -3.78
CA GLU A 2 46.66 -25.18 -2.46
C GLU A 2 45.18 -24.92 -2.61
N ARG A 3 44.33 -25.79 -2.05
CA ARG A 3 42.92 -25.54 -1.87
C ARG A 3 42.81 -24.47 -0.78
N LEU A 4 42.49 -23.24 -1.17
CA LEU A 4 41.93 -22.23 -0.25
C LEU A 4 40.73 -22.87 0.44
N GLY A 5 40.88 -23.29 1.68
CA GLY A 5 39.78 -23.72 2.54
C GLY A 5 38.93 -22.50 2.81
N PHE A 6 37.81 -22.40 2.09
CA PHE A 6 36.73 -21.47 2.46
C PHE A 6 36.21 -22.00 3.81
N PHE A 7 36.58 -21.34 4.90
CA PHE A 7 35.97 -21.56 6.21
C PHE A 7 34.50 -21.14 6.09
N MET A 8 33.64 -22.10 5.76
CA MET A 8 32.20 -21.86 5.86
C MET A 8 31.86 -21.69 7.35
N ARG A 9 31.33 -20.55 7.72
CA ARG A 9 30.76 -20.32 9.05
C ARG A 9 29.62 -21.31 9.30
N ASP A 10 29.46 -21.75 10.54
CA ASP A 10 28.34 -22.62 10.91
C ASP A 10 27.00 -21.94 10.67
N LEU A 11 26.05 -22.71 10.14
CA LEU A 11 24.70 -22.19 9.84
C LEU A 11 23.96 -21.74 11.10
N LEU A 12 24.18 -22.38 12.24
CA LEU A 12 23.57 -22.00 13.51
C LEU A 12 24.09 -20.63 13.98
N GLU A 13 25.41 -20.43 13.93
CA GLU A 13 26.02 -19.13 14.25
C GLU A 13 25.50 -18.00 13.35
N LEU A 14 25.32 -18.27 12.05
CA LEU A 14 24.77 -17.28 11.12
C LEU A 14 23.32 -16.93 11.43
N ARG A 15 22.53 -17.91 11.82
CA ARG A 15 21.13 -17.68 12.24
C ARG A 15 21.04 -16.90 13.54
N ASP A 16 21.85 -17.22 14.53
CA ASP A 16 21.90 -16.49 15.80
C ASP A 16 22.27 -15.02 15.59
N GLU A 17 23.18 -14.74 14.65
CA GLU A 17 23.55 -13.38 14.30
C GLU A 17 22.40 -12.63 13.58
N ILE A 18 21.66 -13.30 12.70
CA ILE A 18 20.46 -12.75 12.06
C ILE A 18 19.41 -12.43 13.12
N ASP A 19 19.12 -13.34 14.04
CA ASP A 19 18.11 -13.14 15.09
C ASP A 19 18.44 -11.94 15.99
N GLN A 20 19.74 -11.73 16.29
CA GLN A 20 20.18 -10.53 17.02
C GLN A 20 19.98 -9.24 16.21
N ILE A 21 20.25 -9.26 14.91
CA ILE A 21 20.01 -8.11 14.02
C ILE A 21 18.51 -7.84 13.92
N ASP A 22 17.69 -8.87 13.75
CA ASP A 22 16.24 -8.72 13.66
C ASP A 22 15.66 -8.11 14.93
N SER A 23 16.14 -8.52 16.10
CA SER A 23 15.77 -7.88 17.38
C SER A 23 16.07 -6.38 17.41
N GLN A 24 17.24 -5.98 16.90
CA GLN A 24 17.58 -4.55 16.81
C GLN A 24 16.70 -3.80 15.80
N ILE A 25 16.32 -4.44 14.71
CA ILE A 25 15.38 -3.87 13.73
C ILE A 25 14.01 -3.63 14.37
N VAL A 26 13.51 -4.58 15.17
CA VAL A 26 12.26 -4.42 15.93
C VAL A 26 12.33 -3.21 16.86
N ASP A 27 13.37 -3.12 17.69
CA ASP A 27 13.55 -2.00 18.62
C ASP A 27 13.60 -0.64 17.90
N LEU A 28 14.33 -0.58 16.78
CA LEU A 28 14.44 0.63 15.96
C LEU A 28 13.12 0.99 15.28
N TYR A 29 12.37 -0.02 14.84
CA TYR A 29 11.07 0.18 14.22
C TYR A 29 10.06 0.72 15.24
N GLU A 30 9.95 0.12 16.43
CA GLU A 30 9.07 0.59 17.50
C GLU A 30 9.38 2.04 17.90
N ARG A 31 10.66 2.34 18.14
CA ARG A 31 11.10 3.70 18.45
C ARG A 31 10.74 4.68 17.32
N ARG A 32 10.91 4.26 16.08
CA ARG A 32 10.54 5.10 14.93
C ARG A 32 9.03 5.34 14.85
N MET A 33 8.22 4.32 15.18
CA MET A 33 6.78 4.45 15.20
C MET A 33 6.31 5.39 16.31
N ALA A 34 6.88 5.31 17.50
CA ALA A 34 6.59 6.25 18.60
C ALA A 34 6.87 7.71 18.19
N ILE A 35 8.02 7.98 17.57
CA ILE A 35 8.32 9.32 17.03
C ILE A 35 7.34 9.73 15.93
N SER A 36 6.85 8.78 15.13
CA SER A 36 5.84 9.06 14.11
C SER A 36 4.48 9.47 14.71
N GLU A 37 4.14 8.96 15.88
CA GLU A 37 2.95 9.38 16.65
C GLU A 37 3.12 10.82 17.16
N GLU A 38 4.27 11.17 17.72
CA GLU A 38 4.58 12.56 18.13
C GLU A 38 4.49 13.53 16.93
N VAL A 39 4.94 13.10 15.74
CA VAL A 39 4.78 13.89 14.51
C VAL A 39 3.31 14.05 14.12
N ALA A 40 2.47 13.03 14.35
CA ALA A 40 1.03 13.12 14.11
C ALA A 40 0.39 14.15 15.04
N GLU A 41 0.66 14.07 16.35
CA GLU A 41 0.18 15.03 17.34
C GLU A 41 0.55 16.48 16.97
N TYR A 42 1.80 16.69 16.56
CA TYR A 42 2.23 18.00 16.08
C TYR A 42 1.43 18.46 14.86
N LYS A 43 1.24 17.57 13.86
CA LYS A 43 0.48 17.90 12.64
C LYS A 43 -0.98 18.22 12.93
N ILE A 44 -1.60 17.47 13.85
CA ILE A 44 -2.96 17.69 14.33
C ILE A 44 -3.06 19.07 14.97
N ALA A 45 -2.15 19.41 15.87
CA ALA A 45 -2.15 20.69 16.57
C ALA A 45 -2.01 21.91 15.63
N VAL A 46 -1.28 21.77 14.51
CA VAL A 46 -1.02 22.88 13.57
C VAL A 46 -1.80 22.76 12.25
N GLY A 47 -2.72 21.81 12.12
CA GLY A 47 -3.53 21.61 10.92
C GLY A 47 -2.74 21.20 9.66
N LYS A 48 -1.61 20.49 9.81
CA LYS A 48 -0.82 20.01 8.68
C LYS A 48 -1.30 18.65 8.19
N LYS A 49 -1.29 18.45 6.87
CA LYS A 49 -1.61 17.16 6.25
C LYS A 49 -0.65 16.05 6.69
N VAL A 50 -1.18 14.83 6.86
CA VAL A 50 -0.39 13.64 7.19
C VAL A 50 0.60 13.34 6.06
N PHE A 51 0.13 13.26 4.82
CA PHE A 51 0.94 12.88 3.67
C PHE A 51 1.74 14.07 3.11
N ASP A 52 3.05 13.92 3.10
CA ASP A 52 4.00 14.83 2.47
C ASP A 52 4.82 14.06 1.41
N LYS A 53 4.28 14.04 0.18
CA LYS A 53 4.85 13.30 -0.95
C LYS A 53 6.29 13.71 -1.24
N GLN A 54 6.58 15.01 -1.22
CA GLN A 54 7.92 15.52 -1.56
C GLN A 54 8.97 15.06 -0.55
N ARG A 55 8.63 15.12 0.74
CA ARG A 55 9.50 14.63 1.82
C ARG A 55 9.74 13.13 1.72
N GLU A 56 8.70 12.33 1.44
CA GLU A 56 8.84 10.88 1.34
C GLU A 56 9.73 10.48 0.16
N VAL A 57 9.51 11.04 -1.03
CA VAL A 57 10.36 10.77 -2.20
C VAL A 57 11.82 11.11 -1.93
N SER A 58 12.10 12.31 -1.41
CA SER A 58 13.46 12.74 -1.07
C SER A 58 14.11 11.83 -0.02
N LYS A 59 13.34 11.37 0.97
CA LYS A 59 13.84 10.48 2.01
C LYS A 59 14.16 9.09 1.46
N LEU A 60 13.31 8.53 0.61
CA LEU A 60 13.54 7.24 -0.05
C LEU A 60 14.80 7.27 -0.92
N GLU A 61 15.00 8.32 -1.70
CA GLU A 61 16.22 8.50 -2.48
C GLU A 61 17.47 8.55 -1.59
N THR A 62 17.41 9.32 -0.50
CA THR A 62 18.54 9.46 0.42
C THR A 62 18.89 8.14 1.10
N LEU A 63 17.89 7.35 1.49
CA LEU A 63 18.07 6.07 2.16
C LEU A 63 18.56 4.99 1.20
N SER A 64 17.96 4.89 0.01
CA SER A 64 18.36 3.90 -0.99
C SER A 64 19.82 4.06 -1.43
N ARG A 65 20.31 5.30 -1.52
CA ARG A 65 21.73 5.59 -1.85
C ARG A 65 22.73 5.01 -0.85
N LYS A 66 22.32 4.70 0.38
CA LYS A 66 23.18 4.05 1.38
C LYS A 66 23.46 2.59 1.10
N GLY A 67 22.64 1.94 0.27
CA GLY A 67 22.91 0.57 -0.17
C GLY A 67 24.19 0.47 -1.01
N THR A 68 24.99 -0.55 -0.75
CA THR A 68 26.29 -0.76 -1.40
C THR A 68 26.19 -1.42 -2.77
N THR A 69 25.09 -2.14 -3.03
CA THR A 69 24.83 -2.82 -4.30
C THR A 69 23.47 -2.42 -4.87
N PRO A 70 23.21 -2.61 -6.17
CA PRO A 70 21.90 -2.36 -6.76
C PRO A 70 20.78 -3.13 -6.04
N PHE A 71 21.00 -4.38 -5.69
CA PHE A 71 20.07 -5.22 -4.96
C PHE A 71 19.72 -4.62 -3.58
N LEU A 72 20.72 -4.22 -2.79
CA LEU A 72 20.50 -3.61 -1.48
C LEU A 72 19.83 -2.24 -1.58
N LYS A 73 20.16 -1.44 -2.61
CA LYS A 73 19.48 -0.15 -2.85
C LYS A 73 17.99 -0.33 -3.09
N HIS A 74 17.63 -1.34 -3.87
CA HIS A 74 16.24 -1.68 -4.16
C HIS A 74 15.52 -2.15 -2.88
N GLY A 75 16.06 -3.14 -2.18
CA GLY A 75 15.47 -3.66 -0.95
C GLY A 75 15.32 -2.62 0.16
N ILE A 76 16.30 -1.71 0.32
CA ILE A 76 16.18 -0.57 1.25
C ILE A 76 15.01 0.34 0.85
N ARG A 77 14.84 0.60 -0.43
CA ARG A 77 13.73 1.43 -0.91
C ARG A 77 12.39 0.81 -0.56
N GLU A 78 12.17 -0.45 -0.93
CA GLU A 78 10.94 -1.19 -0.63
C GLU A 78 10.64 -1.24 0.88
N LEU A 79 11.65 -1.60 1.68
CA LEU A 79 11.50 -1.63 3.13
C LEU A 79 11.02 -0.28 3.69
N PHE A 80 11.63 0.83 3.27
CA PHE A 80 11.25 2.14 3.78
C PHE A 80 9.93 2.66 3.21
N GLU A 81 9.53 2.26 2.01
CA GLU A 81 8.18 2.50 1.47
C GLU A 81 7.12 1.86 2.38
N GLN A 82 7.32 0.61 2.79
CA GLN A 82 6.42 -0.07 3.73
C GLN A 82 6.40 0.60 5.11
N ILE A 83 7.56 0.89 5.68
CA ILE A 83 7.65 1.58 6.97
C ILE A 83 6.94 2.95 6.93
N MET A 84 7.08 3.73 5.85
CA MET A 84 6.39 5.01 5.70
C MET A 84 4.89 4.83 5.54
N SER A 85 4.45 3.82 4.80
CA SER A 85 3.04 3.46 4.66
C SER A 85 2.40 3.15 6.00
N MET A 86 3.04 2.31 6.82
CA MET A 86 2.58 1.99 8.19
C MET A 86 2.54 3.22 9.09
N SER A 87 3.55 4.10 8.99
CA SER A 87 3.57 5.37 9.72
C SER A 87 2.40 6.28 9.34
N ARG A 88 2.07 6.40 8.04
CA ARG A 88 0.89 7.16 7.60
C ARG A 88 -0.41 6.56 8.13
N LYS A 89 -0.55 5.24 8.03
CA LYS A 89 -1.72 4.54 8.54
C LYS A 89 -1.96 4.86 10.01
N ARG A 90 -0.91 4.81 10.84
CA ARG A 90 -1.01 5.16 12.27
C ARG A 90 -1.35 6.64 12.49
N GLN A 91 -0.73 7.55 11.73
CA GLN A 91 -1.05 8.98 11.81
C GLN A 91 -2.51 9.28 11.44
N TYR A 92 -3.07 8.61 10.41
CA TYR A 92 -4.49 8.76 10.07
C TYR A 92 -5.42 8.19 11.13
N GLN A 93 -5.04 7.07 11.79
CA GLN A 93 -5.79 6.55 12.93
C GLN A 93 -5.88 7.58 14.07
N LEU A 94 -4.73 8.17 14.45
CA LEU A 94 -4.69 9.23 15.47
C LEU A 94 -5.53 10.45 15.08
N LEU A 95 -5.50 10.85 13.81
CA LEU A 95 -6.35 11.93 13.30
C LEU A 95 -7.85 11.62 13.54
N THR A 96 -8.25 10.40 13.25
CA THR A 96 -9.63 9.93 13.47
C THR A 96 -9.98 9.89 14.96
N GLU A 97 -9.08 9.38 15.81
CA GLU A 97 -9.24 9.34 17.25
C GLU A 97 -9.43 10.76 17.85
N HIS A 98 -8.79 11.77 17.28
CA HIS A 98 -8.96 13.17 17.66
C HIS A 98 -10.17 13.86 17.02
N GLY A 99 -11.02 13.14 16.31
CA GLY A 99 -12.20 13.68 15.64
C GLY A 99 -11.89 14.62 14.47
N GLN A 100 -10.65 14.62 13.98
CA GLN A 100 -10.20 15.44 12.85
C GLN A 100 -10.19 14.62 11.55
N THR A 101 -11.26 13.90 11.26
CA THR A 101 -11.43 13.27 9.95
C THR A 101 -11.60 14.36 8.89
N GLU A 102 -10.82 14.28 7.81
CA GLU A 102 -11.18 15.06 6.62
C GLU A 102 -12.62 14.69 6.27
N LYS A 103 -13.48 15.71 6.15
CA LYS A 103 -14.85 15.47 5.68
C LYS A 103 -14.72 14.87 4.28
N THR A 104 -14.94 13.59 4.20
CA THR A 104 -15.07 12.94 2.90
C THR A 104 -16.42 13.33 2.32
N ASP A 105 -16.49 13.58 1.02
CA ASP A 105 -17.77 13.80 0.33
C ASP A 105 -18.61 12.52 0.23
N PHE A 106 -18.17 11.44 0.87
CA PHE A 106 -18.90 10.19 0.96
C PHE A 106 -20.12 10.35 1.88
N LYS A 107 -21.24 9.91 1.38
CA LYS A 107 -22.47 9.77 2.17
C LYS A 107 -22.55 8.34 2.67
N GLU A 108 -22.68 8.21 4.00
CA GLU A 108 -22.96 6.91 4.59
C GLU A 108 -24.37 6.45 4.19
N VAL A 109 -24.49 5.21 3.75
CA VAL A 109 -25.74 4.57 3.38
C VAL A 109 -25.81 3.19 4.03
N ASP A 110 -26.98 2.78 4.47
CA ASP A 110 -27.17 1.47 5.11
C ASP A 110 -26.88 0.30 4.16
N HIS A 111 -27.14 0.49 2.88
CA HIS A 111 -26.86 -0.51 1.83
C HIS A 111 -26.75 0.16 0.47
N LEU A 112 -25.97 -0.45 -0.41
CA LEU A 112 -25.87 -0.02 -1.80
C LEU A 112 -27.04 -0.60 -2.60
N ASN A 113 -27.58 0.19 -3.53
CA ASN A 113 -28.66 -0.26 -4.41
C ASN A 113 -28.10 -0.62 -5.79
N TYR A 114 -28.07 -1.90 -6.09
CA TYR A 114 -27.55 -2.41 -7.36
C TYR A 114 -28.65 -2.70 -8.40
N LYS A 115 -29.90 -2.45 -8.07
CA LYS A 115 -31.01 -2.76 -8.98
C LYS A 115 -30.95 -1.87 -10.22
N ASN A 116 -30.79 -2.50 -11.38
CA ASN A 116 -30.62 -1.87 -12.70
C ASN A 116 -29.32 -1.00 -12.79
N ALA A 117 -28.35 -1.23 -11.92
CA ALA A 117 -27.08 -0.55 -11.96
C ALA A 117 -26.23 -1.05 -13.12
N LYS A 118 -25.54 -0.13 -13.78
CA LYS A 118 -24.58 -0.43 -14.83
C LYS A 118 -23.15 -0.41 -14.25
N ILE A 119 -22.41 -1.50 -14.50
CA ILE A 119 -21.12 -1.71 -13.86
C ILE A 119 -20.04 -1.75 -14.94
N VAL A 120 -18.95 -1.03 -14.72
CA VAL A 120 -17.77 -1.03 -15.61
C VAL A 120 -16.60 -1.72 -14.94
N PHE A 121 -15.82 -2.49 -15.71
CA PHE A 121 -14.59 -3.13 -15.25
C PHE A 121 -13.47 -3.03 -16.30
N GLN A 122 -12.22 -3.15 -15.87
CA GLN A 122 -11.09 -3.15 -16.78
C GLN A 122 -10.76 -4.59 -17.21
N GLY A 123 -10.46 -4.78 -18.48
CA GLY A 123 -10.00 -6.04 -19.05
C GLY A 123 -10.78 -6.49 -20.26
N THR A 124 -11.03 -7.80 -20.31
CA THR A 124 -11.80 -8.45 -21.40
C THR A 124 -12.84 -9.39 -20.79
N GLU A 125 -13.77 -9.84 -21.60
CA GLU A 125 -14.68 -10.92 -21.20
C GLU A 125 -13.89 -12.15 -20.74
N GLY A 126 -14.31 -12.74 -19.61
CA GLY A 126 -13.63 -13.87 -18.98
C GLY A 126 -12.43 -13.50 -18.09
N ALA A 127 -12.11 -12.21 -17.93
CA ALA A 127 -11.07 -11.76 -17.00
C ALA A 127 -11.46 -11.98 -15.53
N TYR A 128 -10.45 -11.98 -14.63
CA TYR A 128 -10.68 -12.09 -13.18
C TYR A 128 -11.60 -10.99 -12.63
N SER A 129 -11.51 -9.78 -13.18
CA SER A 129 -12.41 -8.67 -12.85
C SER A 129 -13.88 -9.02 -13.14
N GLN A 130 -14.17 -9.66 -14.27
CA GLN A 130 -15.53 -10.09 -14.58
C GLN A 130 -16.02 -11.21 -13.64
N LEU A 131 -15.13 -12.14 -13.25
CA LEU A 131 -15.50 -13.19 -12.29
C LEU A 131 -15.86 -12.60 -10.93
N ALA A 132 -15.04 -11.67 -10.43
CA ALA A 132 -15.31 -10.97 -9.18
C ALA A 132 -16.60 -10.14 -9.24
N LEU A 133 -16.83 -9.45 -10.35
CA LEU A 133 -18.07 -8.71 -10.62
C LEU A 133 -19.29 -9.63 -10.57
N ASN A 134 -19.24 -10.76 -11.25
CA ASN A 134 -20.33 -11.72 -11.30
C ASN A 134 -20.63 -12.34 -9.92
N GLU A 135 -19.60 -12.60 -9.13
CA GLU A 135 -19.75 -13.12 -7.76
C GLU A 135 -20.42 -12.09 -6.84
N TYR A 136 -20.07 -10.81 -6.98
CA TYR A 136 -20.58 -9.75 -6.10
C TYR A 136 -21.94 -9.20 -6.54
N PHE A 137 -22.12 -8.91 -7.84
CA PHE A 137 -23.33 -8.29 -8.39
C PHE A 137 -24.31 -9.30 -9.00
N GLY A 138 -23.87 -10.55 -9.22
CA GLY A 138 -24.63 -11.62 -9.88
C GLY A 138 -24.32 -11.74 -11.36
N GLU A 139 -24.49 -12.95 -11.91
CA GLU A 139 -24.20 -13.29 -13.32
C GLU A 139 -24.99 -12.48 -14.35
N ASN A 140 -26.15 -11.94 -13.97
CA ASN A 140 -27.03 -11.16 -14.84
C ASN A 140 -26.86 -9.63 -14.64
N ALA A 141 -25.81 -9.19 -13.99
CA ALA A 141 -25.53 -7.77 -13.83
C ALA A 141 -25.29 -7.10 -15.20
N ASP A 142 -25.88 -5.91 -15.41
CA ASP A 142 -25.60 -5.10 -16.60
C ASP A 142 -24.18 -4.55 -16.50
N SER A 143 -23.23 -5.19 -17.18
CA SER A 143 -21.82 -4.86 -17.08
C SER A 143 -21.14 -4.80 -18.44
N TYR A 144 -20.10 -3.99 -18.53
CA TYR A 144 -19.25 -3.89 -19.71
C TYR A 144 -17.79 -3.64 -19.32
N HIS A 145 -16.87 -4.00 -20.22
CA HIS A 145 -15.45 -3.81 -20.03
C HIS A 145 -14.91 -2.63 -20.81
N VAL A 146 -13.80 -2.10 -20.34
CA VAL A 146 -12.97 -1.09 -21.01
C VAL A 146 -11.49 -1.48 -20.92
N ASP A 147 -10.66 -0.90 -21.80
CA ASP A 147 -9.27 -1.33 -21.95
C ASP A 147 -8.37 -0.86 -20.80
N THR A 148 -8.61 0.32 -20.23
CA THR A 148 -7.73 0.91 -19.24
C THR A 148 -8.44 1.32 -17.96
N TRP A 149 -7.69 1.37 -16.85
CA TRP A 149 -8.17 1.91 -15.56
C TRP A 149 -8.67 3.36 -15.67
N ARG A 150 -8.08 4.13 -16.57
CA ARG A 150 -8.51 5.50 -16.85
C ARG A 150 -9.91 5.52 -17.43
N ASP A 151 -10.18 4.66 -18.41
CA ASP A 151 -11.50 4.57 -19.04
C ASP A 151 -12.57 4.16 -18.03
N VAL A 152 -12.23 3.29 -17.06
CA VAL A 152 -13.14 2.97 -15.94
C VAL A 152 -13.48 4.23 -15.12
N MET A 153 -12.48 5.03 -14.77
CA MET A 153 -12.69 6.26 -14.01
C MET A 153 -13.49 7.30 -14.80
N GLU A 154 -13.20 7.43 -16.10
CA GLU A 154 -13.92 8.34 -17.00
C GLU A 154 -15.39 7.92 -17.15
N ALA A 155 -15.68 6.64 -17.28
CA ALA A 155 -17.05 6.11 -17.35
C ALA A 155 -17.88 6.47 -16.10
N ILE A 156 -17.30 6.38 -14.90
CA ILE A 156 -17.97 6.81 -13.67
C ILE A 156 -18.16 8.33 -13.65
N GLN A 157 -17.14 9.12 -14.01
CA GLN A 157 -17.20 10.58 -14.01
C GLN A 157 -18.22 11.12 -15.01
N ASN A 158 -18.36 10.45 -16.15
CA ASN A 158 -19.33 10.82 -17.20
C ASN A 158 -20.74 10.32 -16.90
N GLY A 159 -20.96 9.50 -15.88
CA GLY A 159 -22.23 8.88 -15.56
C GLY A 159 -22.65 7.77 -16.54
N GLU A 160 -21.68 7.16 -17.21
CA GLU A 160 -21.90 6.02 -18.15
C GLU A 160 -22.05 4.70 -17.40
N ALA A 161 -21.55 4.62 -16.17
CA ALA A 161 -21.70 3.53 -15.23
C ALA A 161 -21.98 4.04 -13.83
N ASP A 162 -22.72 3.25 -13.05
CA ASP A 162 -23.08 3.54 -11.66
C ASP A 162 -22.02 3.02 -10.68
N TYR A 163 -21.38 1.91 -11.02
CA TYR A 163 -20.35 1.25 -10.22
C TYR A 163 -19.16 0.84 -11.08
N ALA A 164 -18.02 0.73 -10.45
CA ALA A 164 -16.79 0.27 -11.07
C ALA A 164 -16.13 -0.82 -10.21
N GLU A 165 -15.59 -1.85 -10.86
CA GLU A 165 -14.78 -2.87 -10.22
C GLU A 165 -13.30 -2.60 -10.47
N PHE A 166 -12.50 -2.60 -9.38
CA PHE A 166 -11.06 -2.43 -9.41
C PHE A 166 -10.38 -3.49 -8.55
N PRO A 167 -9.31 -4.16 -9.02
CA PRO A 167 -8.47 -4.95 -8.17
C PRO A 167 -7.69 -4.03 -7.20
N ILE A 168 -7.60 -4.43 -5.95
CA ILE A 168 -6.81 -3.73 -4.93
C ILE A 168 -5.33 -4.13 -5.03
N GLU A 169 -5.08 -5.41 -5.35
CA GLU A 169 -3.72 -5.95 -5.49
C GLU A 169 -3.69 -7.10 -6.50
N ASN A 170 -2.51 -7.40 -7.00
CA ASN A 170 -2.25 -8.57 -7.83
C ASN A 170 -1.11 -9.39 -7.24
N SER A 171 -1.43 -10.48 -6.57
CA SER A 171 -0.46 -11.36 -5.90
C SER A 171 0.57 -11.98 -6.86
N SER A 172 0.24 -12.09 -8.15
CA SER A 172 1.14 -12.61 -9.18
C SER A 172 2.09 -11.55 -9.75
N ALA A 173 1.73 -10.28 -9.66
CA ALA A 173 2.54 -9.17 -10.18
C ALA A 173 3.36 -8.45 -9.09
N GLY A 174 3.21 -8.81 -7.82
CA GLY A 174 4.03 -8.31 -6.73
C GLY A 174 3.82 -6.83 -6.42
N ILE A 175 2.59 -6.37 -6.44
CA ILE A 175 2.23 -5.01 -6.00
C ILE A 175 1.54 -5.10 -4.66
#